data_0ec3089756a923ea382c322d9d160356
#
_entry.id   0ec3089756a923ea382c322d9d160356
#
_cell.length_a   1.000
_cell.length_b   1.000
_cell.length_c   1.000
_cell.angle_alpha   90.00
_cell.angle_beta   90.00
_cell.angle_gamma   90.00
#
_symmetry.space_group_name_H-M   'P 1'
#
loop_
_entity.id
_entity.type
_entity.pdbx_description
1 polymer ?
#
loop_
_entity_poly.entity_id
_entity_poly.type
_entity_poly.pdbx_seq_one_letter_code
_entity_poly.pdbx_strand_id
1 'polypeptide(L)'
;MAIAEDLLTLASRLASPAQGEPEQASFRRSISTAYYALFHLLVQDAVQSWAGSSTARFGLERKFEHKIMKEVSNSILRSSWRGWSIPSPVVPMELKVVARVFVDLQEARQQADYDNAKAWVSIDAIDKVADAQLAFENWNRIRTHPAASECCSRS
;
A
#
# COMPACT_ATOMS: atom_id res chain seq x y z
N MET A 1 -13.23 10.29 5.73
CA MET A 1 -11.96 10.14 6.29
C MET A 1 -11.58 8.71 6.39
N ALA A 2 -10.53 8.52 5.89
CA ALA A 2 -10.27 7.19 5.57
C ALA A 2 -9.47 6.52 6.66
N ILE A 3 -9.77 5.25 6.86
CA ILE A 3 -8.98 4.38 7.72
C ILE A 3 -7.48 4.38 7.30
N ALA A 4 -7.19 4.66 6.05
CA ALA A 4 -5.82 4.69 5.54
C ALA A 4 -4.94 5.72 6.26
N GLU A 5 -5.43 6.95 6.43
CA GLU A 5 -4.69 8.01 7.13
C GLU A 5 -4.55 7.73 8.63
N ASP A 6 -5.60 7.15 9.23
CA ASP A 6 -5.55 6.74 10.63
C ASP A 6 -4.49 5.66 10.86
N LEU A 7 -4.43 4.67 9.95
CA LEU A 7 -3.41 3.63 9.99
C LEU A 7 -2.01 4.19 9.79
N LEU A 8 -1.84 5.15 8.87
CA LEU A 8 -0.54 5.78 8.66
C LEU A 8 -0.07 6.55 9.89
N THR A 9 -0.99 7.25 10.55
CA THR A 9 -0.71 7.96 11.81
C THR A 9 -0.33 6.97 12.91
N LEU A 10 -1.06 5.87 13.03
CA LEU A 10 -0.76 4.82 14.00
C LEU A 10 0.61 4.18 13.74
N ALA A 11 0.92 3.88 12.48
CA ALA A 11 2.23 3.34 12.09
C ALA A 11 3.37 4.26 12.53
N SER A 12 3.21 5.57 12.33
CA SER A 12 4.20 6.57 12.76
C SER A 12 4.44 6.56 14.27
N ARG A 13 3.39 6.44 15.06
CA ARG A 13 3.50 6.36 16.52
C ARG A 13 4.22 5.09 16.97
N LEU A 14 3.90 3.96 16.35
CA LEU A 14 4.50 2.66 16.68
C LEU A 14 5.98 2.57 16.28
N ALA A 15 6.44 3.37 15.32
CA ALA A 15 7.84 3.39 14.90
C ALA A 15 8.76 4.01 15.96
N SER A 16 8.21 4.81 16.86
CA SER A 16 8.95 5.45 17.96
C SER A 16 8.18 5.25 19.28
N PRO A 17 8.20 4.02 19.83
CA PRO A 17 7.45 3.70 21.04
C PRO A 17 7.97 4.47 22.24
N ALA A 18 7.07 4.75 23.19
CA ALA A 18 7.42 5.38 24.46
C ALA A 18 8.31 4.47 25.30
N GLN A 19 9.04 5.07 26.23
CA GLN A 19 9.89 4.32 27.14
C GLN A 19 9.06 3.30 27.94
N GLY A 20 9.53 2.06 27.97
CA GLY A 20 8.85 0.95 28.65
C GLY A 20 7.90 0.14 27.78
N GLU A 21 7.61 0.60 26.56
CA GLU A 21 6.84 -0.17 25.60
C GLU A 21 7.67 -1.31 24.97
N PRO A 22 7.05 -2.43 24.57
CA PRO A 22 7.77 -3.55 23.95
C PRO A 22 8.23 -3.18 22.55
N GLU A 23 9.48 -2.81 22.39
CA GLU A 23 10.05 -2.25 21.17
C GLU A 23 9.87 -3.15 19.93
N GLN A 24 10.23 -4.44 20.03
CA GLN A 24 10.13 -5.33 18.89
C GLN A 24 8.70 -5.50 18.39
N ALA A 25 7.76 -5.64 19.31
CA ALA A 25 6.34 -5.72 18.94
C ALA A 25 5.87 -4.42 18.29
N SER A 26 6.32 -3.27 18.80
CA SER A 26 5.96 -1.95 18.25
C SER A 26 6.53 -1.75 16.84
N PHE A 27 7.80 -2.07 16.61
CA PHE A 27 8.43 -1.95 15.28
C PHE A 27 7.75 -2.86 14.25
N ARG A 28 7.53 -4.12 14.60
CA ARG A 28 6.84 -5.08 13.74
C ARG A 28 5.44 -4.61 13.40
N ARG A 29 4.71 -4.11 14.39
CA ARG A 29 3.36 -3.60 14.21
C ARG A 29 3.34 -2.32 13.39
N SER A 30 4.32 -1.44 13.55
CA SER A 30 4.50 -0.24 12.73
C SER A 30 4.60 -0.60 11.25
N ILE A 31 5.47 -1.54 10.90
CA ILE A 31 5.70 -1.98 9.51
C ILE A 31 4.44 -2.60 8.92
N SER A 32 3.81 -3.50 9.66
CA SER A 32 2.56 -4.13 9.23
C SER A 32 1.45 -3.10 9.03
N THR A 33 1.32 -2.14 9.93
CA THR A 33 0.32 -1.08 9.86
C THR A 33 0.57 -0.12 8.69
N ALA A 34 1.83 0.21 8.40
CA ALA A 34 2.18 1.03 7.23
C ALA A 34 1.76 0.34 5.92
N TYR A 35 1.97 -0.97 5.81
CA TYR A 35 1.48 -1.75 4.67
C TYR A 35 -0.04 -1.66 4.55
N TYR A 36 -0.77 -1.90 5.64
CA TYR A 36 -2.23 -1.85 5.61
C TYR A 36 -2.77 -0.45 5.31
N ALA A 37 -2.07 0.61 5.72
CA ALA A 37 -2.41 1.98 5.36
C ALA A 37 -2.45 2.15 3.84
N LEU A 38 -1.38 1.76 3.16
CA LEU A 38 -1.30 1.84 1.70
C LEU A 38 -2.32 0.92 1.02
N PHE A 39 -2.46 -0.31 1.52
CA PHE A 39 -3.45 -1.25 0.99
C PHE A 39 -4.87 -0.67 1.04
N HIS A 40 -5.28 -0.13 2.18
CA HIS A 40 -6.61 0.47 2.33
C HIS A 40 -6.80 1.72 1.46
N LEU A 41 -5.76 2.54 1.29
CA LEU A 41 -5.83 3.69 0.38
C LEU A 41 -6.16 3.25 -1.06
N LEU A 42 -5.44 2.27 -1.55
CA LEU A 42 -5.60 1.77 -2.93
C LEU A 42 -6.95 1.05 -3.12
N VAL A 43 -7.35 0.21 -2.16
CA VAL A 43 -8.63 -0.49 -2.20
C VAL A 43 -9.80 0.49 -2.14
N GLN A 44 -9.72 1.48 -1.28
CA GLN A 44 -10.78 2.49 -1.15
C GLN A 44 -11.00 3.26 -2.46
N ASP A 45 -9.92 3.68 -3.11
CA ASP A 45 -10.03 4.39 -4.38
C ASP A 45 -10.51 3.45 -5.51
N ALA A 46 -10.09 2.20 -5.53
CA ALA A 46 -10.58 1.20 -6.47
C ALA A 46 -12.09 1.00 -6.32
N VAL A 47 -12.56 0.83 -5.10
CA VAL A 47 -13.99 0.64 -4.79
C VAL A 47 -14.80 1.88 -5.18
N GLN A 48 -14.32 3.07 -4.87
CA GLN A 48 -15.00 4.32 -5.25
C GLN A 48 -15.09 4.52 -6.76
N SER A 49 -14.05 4.10 -7.50
CA SER A 49 -14.03 4.21 -8.96
C SER A 49 -14.99 3.23 -9.63
N TRP A 50 -15.32 2.12 -8.97
CA TRP A 50 -16.06 1.01 -9.58
C TRP A 50 -17.50 0.90 -9.18
N ALA A 51 -17.91 1.42 -8.04
CA ALA A 51 -19.20 1.08 -7.48
C ALA A 51 -20.25 2.15 -7.68
N GLY A 52 -21.33 1.79 -8.38
CA GLY A 52 -22.54 2.60 -8.49
C GLY A 52 -23.42 2.59 -7.24
N SER A 53 -23.29 1.60 -6.35
CA SER A 53 -24.10 1.49 -5.13
C SER A 53 -23.28 1.12 -3.90
N SER A 54 -23.73 1.55 -2.72
CA SER A 54 -23.06 1.23 -1.45
C SER A 54 -23.00 -0.27 -1.16
N THR A 55 -24.02 -1.03 -1.54
CA THR A 55 -24.07 -2.48 -1.35
C THR A 55 -23.01 -3.21 -2.19
N ALA A 56 -22.81 -2.76 -3.44
CA ALA A 56 -21.76 -3.30 -4.31
C ALA A 56 -20.37 -3.00 -3.76
N ARG A 57 -20.15 -1.85 -3.11
CA ARG A 57 -18.87 -1.48 -2.50
C ARG A 57 -18.44 -2.46 -1.43
N PHE A 58 -19.31 -2.84 -0.50
CA PHE A 58 -19.00 -3.81 0.55
C PHE A 58 -18.61 -5.19 0.00
N GLY A 59 -19.24 -5.61 -1.10
CA GLY A 59 -18.90 -6.87 -1.77
C GLY A 59 -17.54 -6.81 -2.46
N LEU A 60 -17.18 -5.66 -3.03
CA LEU A 60 -15.92 -5.46 -3.74
C LEU A 60 -14.71 -5.43 -2.81
N GLU A 61 -14.79 -4.74 -1.68
CA GLU A 61 -13.68 -4.66 -0.72
C GLU A 61 -13.16 -6.02 -0.30
N ARG A 62 -14.05 -7.02 -0.17
CA ARG A 62 -13.68 -8.39 0.21
C ARG A 62 -13.01 -9.18 -0.91
N LYS A 63 -13.12 -8.72 -2.17
CA LYS A 63 -12.54 -9.40 -3.32
C LYS A 63 -11.10 -8.98 -3.60
N PHE A 64 -10.64 -7.87 -2.99
CA PHE A 64 -9.26 -7.45 -3.14
C PHE A 64 -8.34 -8.35 -2.33
N GLU A 65 -7.51 -9.09 -3.03
CA GLU A 65 -6.53 -9.98 -2.43
C GLU A 65 -5.14 -9.35 -2.49
N HIS A 66 -4.40 -9.48 -1.41
CA HIS A 66 -3.03 -8.99 -1.31
C HIS A 66 -2.13 -9.53 -2.43
N LYS A 67 -2.36 -10.77 -2.82
CA LYS A 67 -1.62 -11.40 -3.91
C LYS A 67 -1.87 -10.72 -5.25
N ILE A 68 -3.13 -10.43 -5.58
CA ILE A 68 -3.51 -9.74 -6.82
C ILE A 68 -2.89 -8.34 -6.85
N MET A 69 -2.98 -7.60 -5.76
CA MET A 69 -2.38 -6.26 -5.66
C MET A 69 -0.86 -6.31 -5.89
N LYS A 70 -0.18 -7.32 -5.37
CA LYS A 70 1.25 -7.53 -5.62
C LYS A 70 1.56 -7.83 -7.09
N GLU A 71 0.77 -8.70 -7.72
CA GLU A 71 0.93 -9.05 -9.13
C GLU A 71 0.71 -7.84 -10.04
N VAL A 72 -0.31 -7.04 -9.78
CA VAL A 72 -0.58 -5.78 -10.50
C VAL A 72 0.58 -4.81 -10.34
N SER A 73 1.06 -4.62 -9.12
CA SER A 73 2.19 -3.73 -8.83
C SER A 73 3.47 -4.17 -9.54
N ASN A 74 3.77 -5.45 -9.55
CA ASN A 74 4.92 -6.00 -10.29
C ASN A 74 4.79 -5.80 -11.80
N SER A 75 3.58 -5.92 -12.35
CA SER A 75 3.31 -5.67 -13.76
C SER A 75 3.53 -4.20 -14.13
N ILE A 76 3.13 -3.28 -13.27
CA ILE A 76 3.39 -1.84 -13.42
C ILE A 76 4.89 -1.56 -13.44
N LEU A 77 5.64 -2.15 -12.52
CA LEU A 77 7.10 -1.96 -12.43
C LEU A 77 7.83 -2.46 -13.67
N ARG A 78 7.37 -3.55 -14.26
CA ARG A 78 7.95 -4.09 -15.50
C ARG A 78 7.54 -3.32 -16.73
N SER A 79 6.56 -2.43 -16.66
CA SER A 79 5.98 -1.67 -17.78
C SER A 79 5.58 -2.55 -18.99
N SER A 80 5.30 -3.83 -18.72
CA SER A 80 5.07 -4.86 -19.76
C SER A 80 3.72 -5.54 -19.61
N TRP A 81 2.74 -4.84 -19.09
CA TRP A 81 1.45 -5.45 -18.85
C TRP A 81 0.66 -5.64 -20.15
N ARG A 82 0.47 -6.89 -20.53
CA ARG A 82 -0.39 -7.23 -21.65
C ARG A 82 -1.85 -6.91 -21.31
N GLY A 83 -2.50 -6.16 -22.18
CA GLY A 83 -3.92 -5.84 -22.06
C GLY A 83 -4.22 -4.52 -21.33
N TRP A 84 -3.23 -3.64 -21.16
CA TRP A 84 -3.51 -2.26 -20.79
C TRP A 84 -4.21 -1.54 -21.94
N SER A 85 -5.28 -0.81 -21.60
CA SER A 85 -5.98 0.06 -22.54
C SER A 85 -5.16 1.30 -22.90
N ILE A 86 -4.09 1.56 -22.14
CA ILE A 86 -3.23 2.71 -22.30
C ILE A 86 -1.97 2.28 -23.07
N PRO A 87 -1.61 2.98 -24.14
CA PRO A 87 -0.40 2.68 -24.88
C PRO A 87 0.86 2.79 -24.00
N SER A 88 1.72 1.76 -24.01
CA SER A 88 3.06 1.89 -23.44
C SER A 88 3.81 2.98 -24.21
N PRO A 89 4.50 3.93 -23.60
CA PRO A 89 5.16 3.96 -22.27
C PRO A 89 4.52 4.93 -21.25
N VAL A 90 3.20 4.99 -21.16
CA VAL A 90 2.48 6.05 -20.44
C VAL A 90 2.24 5.72 -18.97
N VAL A 91 3.03 4.86 -18.34
CA VAL A 91 2.95 4.65 -16.88
C VAL A 91 3.71 5.77 -16.18
N PRO A 92 3.02 6.65 -15.44
CA PRO A 92 3.69 7.74 -14.75
C PRO A 92 4.66 7.24 -13.68
N MET A 93 5.71 8.01 -13.44
CA MET A 93 6.73 7.64 -12.44
C MET A 93 6.10 7.51 -11.03
N GLU A 94 5.15 8.35 -10.71
CA GLU A 94 4.42 8.32 -9.45
C GLU A 94 3.73 6.97 -9.23
N LEU A 95 3.12 6.40 -10.26
CA LEU A 95 2.49 5.08 -10.17
C LEU A 95 3.52 3.97 -9.96
N LYS A 96 4.70 4.10 -10.58
CA LYS A 96 5.82 3.16 -10.37
C LYS A 96 6.34 3.23 -8.93
N VAL A 97 6.42 4.43 -8.34
CA VAL A 97 6.80 4.61 -6.93
C VAL A 97 5.80 3.92 -6.02
N VAL A 98 4.52 4.13 -6.22
CA VAL A 98 3.45 3.47 -5.43
C VAL A 98 3.54 1.95 -5.55
N ALA A 99 3.71 1.42 -6.76
CA ALA A 99 3.81 -0.01 -7.00
C ALA A 99 5.03 -0.63 -6.32
N ARG A 100 6.19 0.03 -6.39
CA ARG A 100 7.42 -0.42 -5.72
C ARG A 100 7.25 -0.44 -4.21
N VAL A 101 6.77 0.65 -3.64
CA VAL A 101 6.53 0.75 -2.19
C VAL A 101 5.54 -0.33 -1.74
N PHE A 102 4.49 -0.58 -2.51
CA PHE A 102 3.52 -1.62 -2.17
C PHE A 102 4.17 -3.01 -2.08
N VAL A 103 4.98 -3.38 -3.05
CA VAL A 103 5.70 -4.67 -3.06
C VAL A 103 6.68 -4.75 -1.89
N ASP A 104 7.48 -3.72 -1.68
CA ASP A 104 8.47 -3.68 -0.61
C ASP A 104 7.82 -3.74 0.79
N LEU A 105 6.72 -3.02 0.98
CA LEU A 105 5.97 -3.06 2.24
C LEU A 105 5.30 -4.41 2.48
N GLN A 106 4.80 -5.06 1.44
CA GLN A 106 4.20 -6.39 1.58
C GLN A 106 5.24 -7.42 2.03
N GLU A 107 6.44 -7.37 1.46
CA GLU A 107 7.54 -8.25 1.87
C GLU A 107 8.00 -7.95 3.30
N ALA A 108 8.16 -6.67 3.62
CA ALA A 108 8.52 -6.25 4.98
C ALA A 108 7.46 -6.68 6.02
N ARG A 109 6.16 -6.55 5.69
CA ARG A 109 5.07 -7.02 6.53
C ARG A 109 5.15 -8.52 6.78
N GLN A 110 5.39 -9.32 5.75
CA GLN A 110 5.51 -10.77 5.91
C GLN A 110 6.66 -11.12 6.85
N GLN A 111 7.81 -10.46 6.70
CA GLN A 111 8.94 -10.65 7.62
C GLN A 111 8.60 -10.18 9.04
N ALA A 112 7.97 -9.02 9.18
CA ALA A 112 7.62 -8.47 10.49
C ALA A 112 6.60 -9.31 11.25
N ASP A 113 5.63 -9.90 10.55
CA ASP A 113 4.56 -10.68 11.16
C ASP A 113 4.98 -12.13 11.45
N TYR A 114 5.85 -12.74 10.63
CA TYR A 114 6.09 -14.17 10.66
C TYR A 114 7.55 -14.60 10.88
N ASP A 115 8.53 -13.74 10.60
CA ASP A 115 9.93 -14.05 10.84
C ASP A 115 10.37 -13.60 12.23
N ASN A 116 10.32 -14.52 13.19
CA ASN A 116 10.70 -14.23 14.57
C ASN A 116 12.22 -14.11 14.77
N ALA A 117 13.02 -14.58 13.82
CA ALA A 117 14.48 -14.51 13.91
C ALA A 117 15.01 -13.12 13.57
N LYS A 118 14.30 -12.35 12.75
CA LYS A 118 14.72 -11.01 12.36
C LYS A 118 14.45 -10.01 13.49
N ALA A 119 15.51 -9.32 13.93
CA ALA A 119 15.39 -8.19 14.84
C ALA A 119 15.19 -6.88 14.05
N TRP A 120 14.22 -6.08 14.45
CA TRP A 120 13.93 -4.79 13.86
C TRP A 120 14.40 -3.68 14.79
N VAL A 121 14.86 -2.57 14.20
CA VAL A 121 15.23 -1.36 14.93
C VAL A 121 14.33 -0.20 14.53
N SER A 122 14.30 0.86 15.34
CA SER A 122 13.41 1.99 15.12
C SER A 122 13.56 2.61 13.72
N ILE A 123 14.80 2.73 13.23
CA ILE A 123 15.04 3.31 11.91
C ILE A 123 14.41 2.49 10.78
N ASP A 124 14.37 1.17 10.89
CA ASP A 124 13.70 0.32 9.90
C ASP A 124 12.21 0.63 9.83
N ALA A 125 11.57 0.76 10.98
CA ALA A 125 10.15 1.09 11.05
C ALA A 125 9.88 2.52 10.55
N ILE A 126 10.71 3.48 10.92
CA ILE A 126 10.62 4.87 10.44
C ILE A 126 10.76 4.93 8.92
N ASP A 127 11.71 4.21 8.34
CA ASP A 127 11.91 4.15 6.89
C ASP A 127 10.70 3.56 6.17
N LYS A 128 10.10 2.50 6.70
CA LYS A 128 8.90 1.90 6.10
C LYS A 128 7.66 2.81 6.20
N VAL A 129 7.52 3.55 7.28
CA VAL A 129 6.47 4.57 7.39
C VAL A 129 6.72 5.71 6.40
N ALA A 130 7.96 6.16 6.25
CA ALA A 130 8.32 7.18 5.27
C ALA A 130 8.05 6.73 3.82
N ASP A 131 8.33 5.46 3.51
CA ASP A 131 7.97 4.86 2.21
C ASP A 131 6.45 4.90 1.96
N ALA A 132 5.66 4.54 2.97
CA ALA A 132 4.20 4.60 2.88
C ALA A 132 3.70 6.05 2.67
N GLN A 133 4.28 7.02 3.39
CA GLN A 133 3.96 8.45 3.20
C GLN A 133 4.28 8.91 1.79
N LEU A 134 5.44 8.52 1.26
CA LEU A 134 5.83 8.82 -0.12
C LEU A 134 4.84 8.23 -1.13
N ALA A 135 4.40 7.01 -0.93
CA ALA A 135 3.39 6.38 -1.77
C ALA A 135 2.04 7.12 -1.71
N PHE A 136 1.61 7.56 -0.53
CA PHE A 136 0.40 8.36 -0.36
C PHE A 136 0.48 9.66 -1.16
N GLU A 137 1.59 10.39 -1.07
CA GLU A 137 1.81 11.63 -1.80
C GLU A 137 1.78 11.41 -3.32
N ASN A 138 2.49 10.40 -3.80
CA ASN A 138 2.52 10.08 -5.23
C ASN A 138 1.15 9.63 -5.75
N TRP A 139 0.44 8.80 -4.99
CA TRP A 139 -0.92 8.38 -5.34
C TRP A 139 -1.88 9.56 -5.42
N ASN A 140 -1.84 10.47 -4.47
CA ASN A 140 -2.70 11.66 -4.47
C ASN A 140 -2.45 12.57 -5.68
N ARG A 141 -1.25 12.59 -6.23
CA ARG A 141 -0.94 13.36 -7.45
C ARG A 141 -1.55 12.75 -8.70
N ILE A 142 -1.74 11.43 -8.76
CA ILE A 142 -2.12 10.73 -9.98
C ILE A 142 -3.45 9.98 -9.88
N ARG A 143 -4.15 10.04 -8.76
CA ARG A 143 -5.37 9.26 -8.52
C ARG A 143 -6.46 9.46 -9.59
N THR A 144 -6.43 10.57 -10.32
CA THR A 144 -7.33 10.86 -11.44
C THR A 144 -6.75 10.50 -12.81
N HIS A 145 -5.48 10.03 -12.88
CA HIS A 145 -4.83 9.65 -14.12
C HIS A 145 -5.41 8.34 -14.66
N PRO A 146 -5.58 8.17 -16.02
CA PRO A 146 -6.11 6.93 -16.59
C PRO A 146 -5.35 5.67 -16.19
N ALA A 147 -4.01 5.74 -16.06
CA ALA A 147 -3.20 4.61 -15.60
C ALA A 147 -3.53 4.17 -14.18
N ALA A 148 -3.85 5.10 -13.28
CA ALA A 148 -4.28 4.79 -11.92
C ALA A 148 -5.65 4.11 -11.91
N SER A 149 -6.59 4.61 -12.72
CA SER A 149 -7.91 4.00 -12.90
C SER A 149 -7.82 2.58 -13.44
N GLU A 150 -6.97 2.34 -14.43
CA GLU A 150 -6.76 1.00 -14.99
C GLU A 150 -6.13 0.05 -13.96
N CYS A 151 -5.18 0.52 -13.16
CA CYS A 151 -4.61 -0.24 -12.04
C CYS A 151 -5.71 -0.69 -11.07
N CYS A 152 -6.56 0.24 -10.66
CA CYS A 152 -7.68 -0.05 -9.76
C CYS A 152 -8.69 -1.02 -10.36
N SER A 153 -8.96 -0.93 -11.67
CA SER A 153 -9.94 -1.78 -12.32
C SER A 153 -9.51 -3.24 -12.46
N ARG A 154 -8.21 -3.52 -12.37
CA ARG A 154 -7.65 -4.87 -12.50
C ARG A 154 -7.29 -5.53 -11.18
N SER A 155 -7.31 -4.76 -10.11
CA SER A 155 -7.12 -5.26 -8.75
C SER A 155 -8.41 -5.88 -8.21
#